data_31ee4df7917c62e90256611ec0a407d8
#
_entry.id   31ee4df7917c62e90256611ec0a407d8
#
_cell.length_a   1.000
_cell.length_b   1.000
_cell.length_c   1.000
_cell.angle_alpha   90.00
_cell.angle_beta   90.00
_cell.angle_gamma   90.00
#
_symmetry.space_group_name_H-M   'P 1'
#
loop_
_entity.id
_entity.type
_entity.pdbx_description
1 polymer ?
#
loop_
_entity_poly.entity_id
_entity_poly.type
_entity_poly.pdbx_seq_one_letter_code
_entity_poly.pdbx_strand_id
1 'polypeptide(L)'
;FTPLMTFLQARPNCTLRELNQQFSEKGFVKYLESCIEVGWIERADRRYQLNLPFYTQEDQQQVAKEAAVQELLQDLLHLSQEELATFLQPFVTCQPETAYLVAEDVPMGRLQEAGLPGDLQAFSLVTKPDASDLAGYFVANRHLEEPVIYSQLAQLIGDVDEEYYFQQVQWILSRVGKGKTPKASIFYESLLLTGILTKENQLTIPYLRNLSENAELKTKIMKLNHFEISVLLGILCENRFKGLFQWFYKEKTILVNKRENN
;
A
#
# COMPACT_ATOMS: atom_id res chain seq x y z
N PHE A 1 19.83 -4.46 -10.80
CA PHE A 1 19.27 -3.19 -10.29
C PHE A 1 20.16 -2.64 -9.16
N THR A 2 20.17 -3.22 -7.99
CA THR A 2 20.87 -2.74 -6.79
C THR A 2 22.35 -2.37 -7.02
N PRO A 3 23.21 -3.19 -7.70
CA PRO A 3 24.59 -2.81 -7.93
C PRO A 3 24.77 -1.52 -8.73
N LEU A 4 23.92 -1.27 -9.74
CA LEU A 4 23.95 -0.05 -10.54
C LEU A 4 23.55 1.18 -9.72
N MET A 5 22.47 1.07 -8.94
CA MET A 5 21.98 2.16 -8.10
C MET A 5 23.00 2.53 -7.02
N THR A 6 23.57 1.54 -6.34
CA THR A 6 24.66 1.75 -5.34
C THR A 6 25.88 2.41 -5.96
N PHE A 7 26.27 2.00 -7.16
CA PHE A 7 27.42 2.61 -7.85
C PHE A 7 27.16 4.08 -8.19
N LEU A 8 25.97 4.40 -8.74
CA LEU A 8 25.60 5.78 -9.08
C LEU A 8 25.42 6.66 -7.84
N GLN A 9 24.94 6.12 -6.74
CA GLN A 9 24.84 6.82 -5.46
C GLN A 9 26.23 7.21 -4.92
N ALA A 10 27.18 6.28 -4.99
CA ALA A 10 28.56 6.52 -4.55
C ALA A 10 29.35 7.42 -5.51
N ARG A 11 28.97 7.50 -6.78
CA ARG A 11 29.67 8.24 -7.84
C ARG A 11 28.68 8.99 -8.74
N PRO A 12 28.09 10.09 -8.25
CA PRO A 12 27.24 10.93 -9.08
C PRO A 12 28.01 11.54 -10.24
N ASN A 13 27.34 11.78 -11.35
CA ASN A 13 27.91 12.36 -12.59
C ASN A 13 29.00 11.50 -13.26
N CYS A 14 28.89 10.16 -13.18
CA CYS A 14 29.83 9.27 -13.86
C CYS A 14 29.59 9.25 -15.39
N THR A 15 30.61 8.83 -16.15
CA THR A 15 30.56 8.67 -17.60
C THR A 15 30.12 7.27 -17.99
N LEU A 16 29.63 7.11 -19.27
CA LEU A 16 29.34 5.77 -19.82
C LEU A 16 30.57 4.86 -19.82
N ARG A 17 31.77 5.42 -19.98
CA ARG A 17 33.01 4.65 -19.95
C ARG A 17 33.25 4.04 -18.56
N GLU A 18 33.04 4.81 -17.50
CA GLU A 18 33.15 4.32 -16.11
C GLU A 18 32.09 3.27 -15.81
N LEU A 19 30.85 3.47 -16.26
CA LEU A 19 29.80 2.47 -16.15
C LEU A 19 30.14 1.17 -16.88
N ASN A 20 30.62 1.24 -18.12
CA ASN A 20 31.00 0.04 -18.89
C ASN A 20 32.25 -0.67 -18.33
N GLN A 21 33.11 0.03 -17.59
CA GLN A 21 34.23 -0.60 -16.87
C GLN A 21 33.74 -1.42 -15.68
N GLN A 22 32.68 -0.95 -15.01
CA GLN A 22 32.10 -1.63 -13.84
C GLN A 22 31.08 -2.71 -14.23
N PHE A 23 30.31 -2.48 -15.29
CA PHE A 23 29.22 -3.33 -15.76
C PHE A 23 29.50 -3.75 -17.21
N SER A 24 30.20 -4.87 -17.38
CA SER A 24 30.62 -5.37 -18.72
C SER A 24 29.64 -6.39 -19.32
N GLU A 25 28.49 -6.62 -18.68
CA GLU A 25 27.52 -7.63 -19.08
C GLU A 25 26.83 -7.29 -20.41
N LYS A 26 26.55 -8.33 -21.22
CA LYS A 26 25.82 -8.17 -22.48
C LYS A 26 24.41 -7.66 -22.18
N GLY A 27 24.06 -6.51 -22.78
CA GLY A 27 22.74 -5.90 -22.58
C GLY A 27 22.71 -4.76 -21.55
N PHE A 28 23.82 -4.51 -20.84
CA PHE A 28 23.87 -3.45 -19.83
C PHE A 28 23.44 -2.08 -20.39
N VAL A 29 23.90 -1.69 -21.57
CA VAL A 29 23.54 -0.39 -22.17
C VAL A 29 22.03 -0.30 -22.41
N LYS A 30 21.41 -1.38 -22.90
CA LYS A 30 19.94 -1.42 -23.09
C LYS A 30 19.20 -1.30 -21.75
N TYR A 31 19.69 -1.98 -20.72
CA TYR A 31 19.14 -1.86 -19.38
C TYR A 31 19.30 -0.45 -18.79
N LEU A 32 20.46 0.19 -18.98
CA LEU A 32 20.71 1.57 -18.58
C LEU A 32 19.74 2.57 -19.27
N GLU A 33 19.53 2.40 -20.59
CA GLU A 33 18.55 3.22 -21.33
C GLU A 33 17.12 3.01 -20.79
N SER A 34 16.71 1.77 -20.45
CA SER A 34 15.41 1.53 -19.82
C SER A 34 15.29 2.24 -18.47
N CYS A 35 16.37 2.27 -17.65
CA CYS A 35 16.35 3.02 -16.38
C CYS A 35 16.23 4.54 -16.59
N ILE A 36 16.75 5.08 -17.71
CA ILE A 36 16.60 6.49 -18.08
C ILE A 36 15.16 6.76 -18.54
N GLU A 37 14.61 5.89 -19.39
CA GLU A 37 13.23 6.02 -19.91
C GLU A 37 12.18 6.04 -18.80
N VAL A 38 12.36 5.23 -17.73
CA VAL A 38 11.47 5.23 -16.57
C VAL A 38 11.80 6.33 -15.55
N GLY A 39 12.82 7.16 -15.81
CA GLY A 39 13.16 8.31 -14.97
C GLY A 39 13.93 7.97 -13.68
N TRP A 40 14.48 6.78 -13.51
CA TRP A 40 15.30 6.42 -12.36
C TRP A 40 16.70 7.03 -12.41
N ILE A 41 17.24 7.15 -13.63
CA ILE A 41 18.55 7.71 -13.91
C ILE A 41 18.39 8.91 -14.82
N GLU A 42 19.05 9.99 -14.48
CA GLU A 42 19.17 11.17 -15.34
C GLU A 42 20.47 11.09 -16.15
N ARG A 43 20.37 11.51 -17.43
CA ARG A 43 21.50 11.71 -18.32
C ARG A 43 21.56 13.15 -18.77
N ALA A 44 22.54 13.90 -18.27
CA ALA A 44 22.84 15.27 -18.69
C ALA A 44 24.32 15.41 -19.06
N ASP A 45 24.63 16.08 -20.16
CA ASP A 45 26.02 16.35 -20.64
C ASP A 45 26.92 15.11 -20.71
N ARG A 46 26.36 13.96 -21.14
CA ARG A 46 27.03 12.66 -21.20
C ARG A 46 27.44 12.11 -19.81
N ARG A 47 26.82 12.61 -18.75
CA ARG A 47 26.97 12.14 -17.38
C ARG A 47 25.70 11.46 -16.92
N TYR A 48 25.84 10.53 -16.02
CA TYR A 48 24.76 9.71 -15.46
C TYR A 48 24.71 9.87 -13.95
N GLN A 49 23.53 10.09 -13.41
CA GLN A 49 23.29 10.18 -11.96
C GLN A 49 21.89 9.65 -11.62
N LEU A 50 21.68 9.34 -10.34
CA LEU A 50 20.34 9.00 -9.87
C LEU A 50 19.43 10.24 -9.93
N ASN A 51 18.22 10.05 -10.43
CA ASN A 51 17.17 11.05 -10.43
C ASN A 51 16.29 10.98 -9.17
N LEU A 52 16.33 9.86 -8.47
CA LEU A 52 15.55 9.60 -7.28
C LEU A 52 16.48 9.13 -6.14
N PRO A 53 16.15 9.42 -4.86
CA PRO A 53 16.84 8.83 -3.73
C PRO A 53 16.81 7.29 -3.81
N PHE A 54 17.92 6.65 -3.48
CA PHE A 54 18.04 5.20 -3.41
C PHE A 54 18.41 4.78 -2.00
N TYR A 55 17.65 3.81 -1.44
CA TYR A 55 17.82 3.32 -0.09
C TYR A 55 18.14 1.83 -0.05
N THR A 56 19.06 1.48 0.84
CA THR A 56 19.54 0.11 1.05
C THR A 56 18.92 -0.52 2.30
N GLN A 57 19.26 -1.79 2.56
CA GLN A 57 18.85 -2.46 3.79
C GLN A 57 19.52 -1.84 5.03
N GLU A 58 20.75 -1.33 4.89
CA GLU A 58 21.45 -0.61 5.96
C GLU A 58 20.68 0.68 6.32
N ASP A 59 20.24 1.45 5.32
CA ASP A 59 19.44 2.65 5.54
C ASP A 59 18.12 2.32 6.27
N GLN A 60 17.44 1.25 5.88
CA GLN A 60 16.24 0.77 6.58
C GLN A 60 16.54 0.42 8.05
N GLN A 61 17.63 -0.32 8.29
CA GLN A 61 18.00 -0.70 9.65
C GLN A 61 18.42 0.51 10.52
N GLN A 62 18.97 1.53 9.91
CA GLN A 62 19.32 2.78 10.59
C GLN A 62 18.05 3.53 10.98
N VAL A 63 17.15 3.77 10.02
CA VAL A 63 15.85 4.41 10.26
C VAL A 63 15.03 3.67 11.31
N ALA A 64 15.00 2.33 11.24
CA ALA A 64 14.31 1.50 12.23
C ALA A 64 14.80 1.70 13.67
N LYS A 65 16.02 2.22 13.89
CA LYS A 65 16.61 2.49 15.21
C LYS A 65 16.48 3.94 15.65
N GLU A 66 16.00 4.83 14.80
CA GLU A 66 15.84 6.23 15.12
C GLU A 66 14.79 6.44 16.23
N ALA A 67 15.11 7.30 17.18
CA ALA A 67 14.26 7.52 18.36
C ALA A 67 12.85 7.97 17.98
N ALA A 68 12.72 8.86 16.98
CA ALA A 68 11.44 9.35 16.50
C ALA A 68 10.56 8.23 15.89
N VAL A 69 11.19 7.32 15.12
CA VAL A 69 10.49 6.16 14.52
C VAL A 69 10.07 5.18 15.61
N GLN A 70 10.94 4.90 16.58
CA GLN A 70 10.66 3.99 17.68
C GLN A 70 9.55 4.53 18.61
N GLU A 71 9.57 5.82 18.95
CA GLU A 71 8.50 6.46 19.75
C GLU A 71 7.16 6.35 19.05
N LEU A 72 7.10 6.72 17.76
CA LEU A 72 5.87 6.66 16.99
C LEU A 72 5.38 5.21 16.79
N LEU A 73 6.30 4.26 16.60
CA LEU A 73 5.96 2.84 16.53
C LEU A 73 5.29 2.37 17.82
N GLN A 74 5.80 2.75 18.99
CA GLN A 74 5.18 2.39 20.27
C GLN A 74 3.78 3.00 20.39
N ASP A 75 3.61 4.26 20.04
CA ASP A 75 2.29 4.92 20.04
C ASP A 75 1.30 4.14 19.15
N LEU A 76 1.69 3.75 17.92
CA LEU A 76 0.85 3.02 16.98
C LEU A 76 0.54 1.59 17.44
N LEU A 77 1.47 0.93 18.12
CA LEU A 77 1.26 -0.44 18.64
C LEU A 77 0.20 -0.48 19.76
N HIS A 78 -0.01 0.61 20.49
CA HIS A 78 -1.01 0.70 21.56
C HIS A 78 -2.44 1.01 21.06
N LEU A 79 -2.60 1.48 19.82
CA LEU A 79 -3.92 1.76 19.25
C LEU A 79 -4.74 0.47 19.09
N SER A 80 -6.05 0.55 19.25
CA SER A 80 -6.96 -0.50 18.76
C SER A 80 -6.85 -0.62 17.22
N GLN A 81 -7.37 -1.70 16.64
CA GLN A 81 -7.38 -1.85 15.19
C GLN A 81 -8.21 -0.76 14.49
N GLU A 82 -9.33 -0.33 15.09
CA GLU A 82 -10.17 0.74 14.57
C GLU A 82 -9.47 2.11 14.61
N GLU A 83 -8.81 2.43 15.72
CA GLU A 83 -8.02 3.67 15.85
C GLU A 83 -6.86 3.69 14.85
N LEU A 84 -6.15 2.55 14.70
CA LEU A 84 -5.07 2.43 13.74
C LEU A 84 -5.57 2.60 12.30
N ALA A 85 -6.64 1.91 11.91
CA ALA A 85 -7.24 2.06 10.59
C ALA A 85 -7.68 3.50 10.32
N THR A 86 -8.30 4.16 11.33
CA THR A 86 -8.69 5.58 11.27
C THR A 86 -7.47 6.48 11.08
N PHE A 87 -6.36 6.20 11.76
CA PHE A 87 -5.11 6.94 11.62
C PHE A 87 -4.47 6.75 10.25
N LEU A 88 -4.46 5.53 9.71
CA LEU A 88 -3.84 5.21 8.42
C LEU A 88 -4.63 5.72 7.22
N GLN A 89 -5.96 5.83 7.34
CA GLN A 89 -6.87 6.20 6.25
C GLN A 89 -6.43 7.45 5.45
N PRO A 90 -6.04 8.58 6.04
CA PRO A 90 -5.63 9.77 5.31
C PRO A 90 -4.32 9.60 4.53
N PHE A 91 -3.46 8.67 4.93
CA PHE A 91 -2.16 8.47 4.27
C PHE A 91 -2.27 7.68 2.97
N VAL A 92 -3.36 6.97 2.73
CA VAL A 92 -3.59 6.25 1.47
C VAL A 92 -3.83 7.24 0.33
N THR A 93 -4.65 8.25 0.58
CA THR A 93 -5.02 9.28 -0.41
C THR A 93 -3.98 10.38 -0.56
N CYS A 94 -3.12 10.55 0.43
CA CYS A 94 -2.07 11.56 0.47
C CYS A 94 -0.70 10.96 0.14
N GLN A 95 -0.60 9.98 -0.77
CA GLN A 95 0.70 9.54 -1.24
C GLN A 95 1.35 10.70 -2.01
N PRO A 96 2.44 11.25 -1.50
CA PRO A 96 3.04 12.39 -2.16
C PRO A 96 3.82 11.95 -3.39
N GLU A 97 4.03 12.92 -4.29
CA GLU A 97 4.74 12.76 -5.56
C GLU A 97 6.24 12.41 -5.43
N THR A 98 6.79 12.31 -4.22
CA THR A 98 8.19 11.97 -4.00
C THR A 98 8.41 10.47 -4.12
N ALA A 99 8.74 10.03 -5.32
CA ALA A 99 9.19 8.67 -5.55
C ALA A 99 10.60 8.47 -4.97
N TYR A 100 10.90 7.23 -4.57
CA TYR A 100 12.24 6.79 -4.19
C TYR A 100 12.47 5.37 -4.69
N LEU A 101 13.73 4.97 -4.76
CA LEU A 101 14.15 3.63 -5.13
C LEU A 101 14.62 2.89 -3.89
N VAL A 102 14.34 1.59 -3.82
CA VAL A 102 14.83 0.71 -2.75
C VAL A 102 15.60 -0.46 -3.35
N ALA A 103 16.60 -0.95 -2.64
CA ALA A 103 17.24 -2.20 -2.98
C ALA A 103 16.22 -3.36 -2.93
N GLU A 104 16.48 -4.39 -3.72
CA GLU A 104 15.75 -5.65 -3.61
C GLU A 104 15.85 -6.16 -2.17
N ASP A 105 14.78 -6.80 -1.69
CA ASP A 105 14.68 -7.39 -0.34
C ASP A 105 14.54 -6.42 0.85
N VAL A 106 14.30 -5.13 0.63
CA VAL A 106 13.94 -4.22 1.72
C VAL A 106 12.42 -4.31 1.96
N PRO A 107 11.96 -4.92 3.07
CA PRO A 107 10.53 -5.00 3.38
C PRO A 107 10.01 -3.61 3.77
N MET A 108 9.10 -3.08 2.96
CA MET A 108 8.50 -1.76 3.14
C MET A 108 6.99 -1.90 3.35
N GLY A 109 6.45 -1.15 4.28
CA GLY A 109 5.00 -1.04 4.44
C GLY A 109 4.39 -0.25 3.30
N ARG A 110 3.42 -0.85 2.60
CA ARG A 110 2.68 -0.23 1.51
C ARG A 110 1.21 -0.17 1.84
N LEU A 111 0.61 0.99 1.65
CA LEU A 111 -0.83 1.19 1.75
C LEU A 111 -1.44 1.00 0.36
N GLN A 112 -2.53 0.26 0.29
CA GLN A 112 -3.27 -0.03 -0.94
C GLN A 112 -4.74 0.31 -0.75
N GLU A 113 -5.40 0.68 -1.84
CA GLU A 113 -6.80 1.10 -1.87
C GLU A 113 -7.52 0.47 -3.05
N ALA A 114 -8.71 -0.05 -2.80
CA ALA A 114 -9.65 -0.53 -3.80
C ALA A 114 -11.07 -0.02 -3.53
N GLY A 115 -11.88 0.11 -4.59
CA GLY A 115 -13.20 0.74 -4.56
C GLY A 115 -13.15 2.22 -4.95
N LEU A 116 -14.31 2.83 -5.11
CA LEU A 116 -14.43 4.23 -5.52
C LEU A 116 -14.72 5.15 -4.31
N PRO A 117 -14.19 6.39 -4.32
CA PRO A 117 -14.51 7.39 -3.32
C PRO A 117 -16.03 7.64 -3.22
N GLY A 118 -16.55 7.69 -1.99
CA GLY A 118 -17.98 7.84 -1.71
C GLY A 118 -18.76 6.54 -1.58
N ASP A 119 -18.19 5.43 -2.08
CA ASP A 119 -18.72 4.07 -1.91
C ASP A 119 -17.96 3.32 -0.80
N LEU A 120 -18.19 2.02 -0.68
CA LEU A 120 -17.38 1.15 0.16
C LEU A 120 -15.99 1.00 -0.48
N GLN A 121 -14.97 1.28 0.29
CA GLN A 121 -13.58 1.08 -0.10
C GLN A 121 -12.92 0.05 0.80
N ALA A 122 -12.04 -0.77 0.23
CA ALA A 122 -11.15 -1.67 0.96
C ALA A 122 -9.74 -1.08 0.98
N PHE A 123 -9.09 -1.21 2.10
CA PHE A 123 -7.72 -0.75 2.31
C PHE A 123 -6.89 -1.87 2.91
N SER A 124 -5.61 -1.87 2.57
CA SER A 124 -4.64 -2.72 3.23
C SER A 124 -3.31 -2.00 3.50
N LEU A 125 -2.66 -2.40 4.58
CA LEU A 125 -1.24 -2.20 4.83
C LEU A 125 -0.55 -3.55 4.68
N VAL A 126 0.42 -3.64 3.79
CA VAL A 126 1.08 -4.89 3.43
C VAL A 126 2.59 -4.69 3.27
N THR A 127 3.39 -5.67 3.67
CA THR A 127 4.86 -5.66 3.45
C THR A 127 5.27 -6.45 2.21
N LYS A 128 4.47 -7.41 1.82
CA LYS A 128 4.64 -8.24 0.61
C LYS A 128 3.27 -8.64 0.08
N PRO A 129 3.13 -9.01 -1.19
CA PRO A 129 1.87 -9.52 -1.71
C PRO A 129 1.36 -10.70 -0.88
N ASP A 130 0.06 -10.71 -0.56
CA ASP A 130 -0.61 -11.76 0.23
C ASP A 130 -1.90 -12.20 -0.47
N ALA A 131 -2.12 -13.51 -0.54
CA ALA A 131 -3.30 -14.10 -1.20
C ALA A 131 -4.64 -13.65 -0.60
N SER A 132 -4.63 -13.21 0.67
CA SER A 132 -5.79 -12.73 1.41
C SER A 132 -6.00 -11.21 1.28
N ASP A 133 -5.10 -10.50 0.58
CA ASP A 133 -5.18 -9.04 0.40
C ASP A 133 -6.19 -8.67 -0.70
N LEU A 134 -7.40 -8.31 -0.27
CA LEU A 134 -8.47 -7.92 -1.20
C LEU A 134 -8.15 -6.62 -1.95
N ALA A 135 -7.61 -5.61 -1.26
CA ALA A 135 -7.23 -4.35 -1.91
C ALA A 135 -6.10 -4.57 -2.90
N GLY A 136 -5.07 -5.36 -2.51
CA GLY A 136 -3.96 -5.73 -3.38
C GLY A 136 -4.38 -6.47 -4.65
N TYR A 137 -5.37 -7.35 -4.56
CA TYR A 137 -5.96 -8.01 -5.73
C TYR A 137 -6.48 -6.99 -6.75
N PHE A 138 -7.31 -6.04 -6.32
CA PHE A 138 -7.87 -5.04 -7.23
C PHE A 138 -6.82 -4.05 -7.75
N VAL A 139 -5.84 -3.67 -6.94
CA VAL A 139 -4.70 -2.84 -7.39
C VAL A 139 -3.92 -3.55 -8.49
N ALA A 140 -3.58 -4.82 -8.32
CA ALA A 140 -2.89 -5.61 -9.34
C ALA A 140 -3.72 -5.73 -10.63
N ASN A 141 -5.02 -5.97 -10.50
CA ASN A 141 -5.93 -6.10 -11.64
C ASN A 141 -6.05 -4.80 -12.45
N ARG A 142 -6.09 -3.62 -11.79
CA ARG A 142 -6.07 -2.31 -12.50
C ARG A 142 -4.81 -2.10 -13.35
N HIS A 143 -3.69 -2.67 -12.93
CA HIS A 143 -2.42 -2.58 -13.65
C HIS A 143 -2.22 -3.70 -14.69
N LEU A 144 -3.26 -4.53 -14.93
CA LEU A 144 -3.19 -5.70 -15.80
C LEU A 144 -2.06 -6.68 -15.38
N GLU A 145 -1.72 -6.68 -14.11
CA GLU A 145 -0.84 -7.65 -13.50
C GLU A 145 -1.68 -8.84 -13.06
N GLU A 146 -1.24 -10.05 -13.38
CA GLU A 146 -1.85 -11.29 -12.91
C GLU A 146 -0.87 -12.05 -11.99
N PRO A 147 -0.58 -11.55 -10.78
CA PRO A 147 0.31 -12.24 -9.89
C PRO A 147 -0.31 -13.58 -9.49
N VAL A 148 0.47 -14.65 -9.61
CA VAL A 148 0.05 -16.03 -9.27
C VAL A 148 -0.54 -16.11 -7.86
N ILE A 149 -0.10 -15.23 -6.94
CA ILE A 149 -0.59 -15.17 -5.57
C ILE A 149 -2.09 -14.90 -5.46
N TYR A 150 -2.68 -14.14 -6.40
CA TYR A 150 -4.12 -13.84 -6.41
C TYR A 150 -4.94 -14.81 -7.27
N SER A 151 -4.36 -15.91 -7.76
CA SER A 151 -5.04 -16.82 -8.68
C SER A 151 -6.39 -17.35 -8.17
N GLN A 152 -6.53 -17.59 -6.86
CA GLN A 152 -7.80 -18.04 -6.27
C GLN A 152 -8.87 -16.94 -6.30
N LEU A 153 -8.50 -15.68 -5.98
CA LEU A 153 -9.39 -14.54 -6.08
C LEU A 153 -9.77 -14.27 -7.54
N ALA A 154 -8.79 -14.31 -8.45
CA ALA A 154 -9.02 -14.14 -9.88
C ALA A 154 -9.95 -15.21 -10.46
N GLN A 155 -9.79 -16.47 -10.06
CA GLN A 155 -10.69 -17.54 -10.48
C GLN A 155 -12.12 -17.37 -9.94
N LEU A 156 -12.26 -16.84 -8.72
CA LEU A 156 -13.54 -16.67 -8.06
C LEU A 156 -14.28 -15.42 -8.54
N ILE A 157 -13.59 -14.27 -8.63
CA ILE A 157 -14.18 -12.96 -8.96
C ILE A 157 -14.27 -12.79 -10.49
N GLY A 158 -13.26 -13.28 -11.23
CA GLY A 158 -13.23 -13.17 -12.69
C GLY A 158 -13.15 -11.73 -13.17
N ASP A 159 -13.96 -11.41 -14.19
CA ASP A 159 -14.07 -10.11 -14.86
C ASP A 159 -15.10 -9.17 -14.22
N VAL A 160 -15.49 -9.42 -12.99
CA VAL A 160 -16.44 -8.56 -12.27
C VAL A 160 -15.88 -7.15 -12.12
N ASP A 161 -16.66 -6.17 -12.54
CA ASP A 161 -16.36 -4.76 -12.35
C ASP A 161 -16.17 -4.41 -10.88
N GLU A 162 -15.13 -3.63 -10.59
CA GLU A 162 -14.71 -3.30 -9.22
C GLU A 162 -15.80 -2.53 -8.46
N GLU A 163 -16.47 -1.56 -9.09
CA GLU A 163 -17.53 -0.78 -8.46
C GLU A 163 -18.70 -1.69 -8.09
N TYR A 164 -19.13 -2.55 -9.03
CA TYR A 164 -20.20 -3.52 -8.79
C TYR A 164 -19.82 -4.49 -7.67
N TYR A 165 -18.56 -4.95 -7.63
CA TYR A 165 -18.06 -5.82 -6.57
C TYR A 165 -18.27 -5.18 -5.18
N PHE A 166 -17.78 -3.95 -4.98
CA PHE A 166 -17.89 -3.28 -3.69
C PHE A 166 -19.32 -2.90 -3.30
N GLN A 167 -20.20 -2.65 -4.26
CA GLN A 167 -21.65 -2.50 -4.00
C GLN A 167 -22.25 -3.80 -3.43
N GLN A 168 -21.90 -4.97 -3.98
CA GLN A 168 -22.36 -6.27 -3.47
C GLN A 168 -21.77 -6.56 -2.08
N VAL A 169 -20.49 -6.30 -1.87
CA VAL A 169 -19.83 -6.42 -0.54
C VAL A 169 -20.52 -5.54 0.49
N GLN A 170 -20.81 -4.30 0.17
CA GLN A 170 -21.56 -3.39 1.06
C GLN A 170 -22.91 -3.95 1.47
N TRP A 171 -23.63 -4.55 0.53
CA TRP A 171 -24.93 -5.19 0.81
C TRP A 171 -24.76 -6.40 1.76
N ILE A 172 -23.73 -7.23 1.53
CA ILE A 172 -23.37 -8.35 2.41
C ILE A 172 -23.08 -7.85 3.83
N LEU A 173 -22.20 -6.84 3.98
CA LEU A 173 -21.83 -6.26 5.28
C LEU A 173 -23.05 -5.67 6.00
N SER A 174 -23.98 -5.04 5.28
CA SER A 174 -25.24 -4.54 5.85
C SER A 174 -26.12 -5.67 6.40
N ARG A 175 -26.13 -6.86 5.77
CA ARG A 175 -26.85 -8.02 6.27
C ARG A 175 -26.19 -8.61 7.50
N VAL A 176 -24.89 -8.79 7.44
CA VAL A 176 -24.06 -9.28 8.58
C VAL A 176 -24.26 -8.38 9.81
N GLY A 177 -24.16 -7.06 9.63
CA GLY A 177 -24.38 -6.10 10.72
C GLY A 177 -25.80 -6.11 11.34
N LYS A 178 -26.79 -6.70 10.62
CA LYS A 178 -28.16 -6.94 11.12
C LYS A 178 -28.35 -8.37 11.66
N GLY A 179 -27.28 -9.12 11.83
CA GLY A 179 -27.34 -10.54 12.28
C GLY A 179 -27.98 -11.49 11.27
N LYS A 180 -28.05 -11.12 9.98
CA LYS A 180 -28.66 -11.94 8.93
C LYS A 180 -27.58 -12.64 8.12
N THR A 181 -27.77 -13.92 7.83
CA THR A 181 -26.89 -14.69 6.96
C THR A 181 -26.95 -14.17 5.53
N PRO A 182 -25.81 -13.83 4.90
CA PRO A 182 -25.76 -13.50 3.48
C PRO A 182 -26.17 -14.71 2.60
N LYS A 183 -26.60 -14.43 1.39
CA LYS A 183 -26.77 -15.48 0.39
C LYS A 183 -25.42 -15.91 -0.16
N ALA A 184 -25.27 -17.19 -0.48
CA ALA A 184 -24.11 -17.71 -1.19
C ALA A 184 -23.92 -16.95 -2.53
N SER A 185 -22.72 -16.46 -2.74
CA SER A 185 -22.33 -15.72 -3.97
C SER A 185 -20.81 -15.62 -4.03
N ILE A 186 -20.26 -15.36 -5.21
CA ILE A 186 -18.81 -15.14 -5.37
C ILE A 186 -18.29 -14.03 -4.45
N PHE A 187 -19.09 -12.98 -4.21
CA PHE A 187 -18.74 -11.87 -3.30
C PHE A 187 -18.65 -12.31 -1.83
N TYR A 188 -19.57 -13.16 -1.38
CA TYR A 188 -19.53 -13.72 -0.04
C TYR A 188 -18.37 -14.71 0.13
N GLU A 189 -18.17 -15.57 -0.88
CA GLU A 189 -17.09 -16.55 -0.89
C GLU A 189 -15.70 -15.86 -0.91
N SER A 190 -15.54 -14.76 -1.64
CA SER A 190 -14.29 -14.00 -1.64
C SER A 190 -13.98 -13.37 -0.26
N LEU A 191 -15.00 -12.92 0.48
CA LEU A 191 -14.81 -12.42 1.84
C LEU A 191 -14.44 -13.53 2.84
N LEU A 192 -14.91 -14.76 2.61
CA LEU A 192 -14.48 -15.93 3.37
C LEU A 192 -13.06 -16.33 3.00
N LEU A 193 -12.72 -16.32 1.70
CA LEU A 193 -11.41 -16.69 1.19
C LEU A 193 -10.31 -15.76 1.71
N THR A 194 -10.60 -14.46 1.76
CA THR A 194 -9.67 -13.43 2.29
C THR A 194 -9.67 -13.36 3.82
N GLY A 195 -10.50 -14.16 4.50
CA GLY A 195 -10.62 -14.13 5.95
C GLY A 195 -11.27 -12.86 6.51
N ILE A 196 -11.84 -12.00 5.66
CA ILE A 196 -12.57 -10.78 6.07
C ILE A 196 -13.86 -11.13 6.83
N LEU A 197 -14.51 -12.22 6.43
CA LEU A 197 -15.61 -12.81 7.19
C LEU A 197 -15.24 -14.21 7.67
N THR A 198 -15.72 -14.58 8.85
CA THR A 198 -15.70 -15.97 9.32
C THR A 198 -16.88 -16.76 8.76
N LYS A 199 -16.83 -18.09 8.88
CA LYS A 199 -17.97 -18.98 8.53
C LYS A 199 -19.22 -18.69 9.37
N GLU A 200 -19.05 -18.13 10.54
CA GLU A 200 -20.11 -17.69 11.46
C GLU A 200 -20.63 -16.30 11.12
N ASN A 201 -20.21 -15.72 9.99
CA ASN A 201 -20.55 -14.37 9.51
C ASN A 201 -20.09 -13.25 10.46
N GLN A 202 -18.96 -13.42 11.12
CA GLN A 202 -18.35 -12.37 11.92
C GLN A 202 -17.32 -11.61 11.07
N LEU A 203 -17.39 -10.29 11.10
CA LEU A 203 -16.40 -9.43 10.46
C LEU A 203 -15.12 -9.41 11.30
N THR A 204 -13.99 -9.69 10.70
CA THR A 204 -12.68 -9.83 11.35
C THR A 204 -11.82 -8.58 11.28
N ILE A 205 -12.17 -7.65 10.42
CA ILE A 205 -11.43 -6.42 10.14
C ILE A 205 -12.24 -5.18 10.53
N PRO A 206 -11.61 -4.03 10.81
CA PRO A 206 -12.31 -2.76 11.07
C PRO A 206 -13.20 -2.35 9.90
N TYR A 207 -14.39 -1.82 10.23
CA TYR A 207 -15.28 -1.17 9.28
C TYR A 207 -15.58 0.26 9.74
N LEU A 208 -14.88 1.21 9.16
CA LEU A 208 -14.93 2.61 9.53
C LEU A 208 -16.08 3.33 8.80
N ARG A 209 -16.78 4.18 9.54
CA ARG A 209 -17.85 5.06 8.99
C ARG A 209 -17.61 6.53 9.29
N ASN A 210 -16.74 6.81 10.23
CA ASN A 210 -16.32 8.17 10.60
C ASN A 210 -14.83 8.12 10.82
N LEU A 211 -14.16 9.19 10.43
CA LEU A 211 -12.76 9.39 10.75
C LEU A 211 -12.68 10.40 11.90
N SER A 212 -11.91 10.06 12.92
CA SER A 212 -11.50 10.99 13.97
C SER A 212 -10.01 11.26 13.79
N GLU A 213 -9.62 12.52 13.65
CA GLU A 213 -8.20 12.85 13.54
C GLU A 213 -7.52 12.75 14.91
N ASN A 214 -6.40 12.03 14.96
CA ASN A 214 -5.44 12.13 16.04
C ASN A 214 -4.37 13.16 15.63
N ALA A 215 -4.60 14.42 16.03
CA ALA A 215 -3.74 15.54 15.62
C ALA A 215 -2.29 15.38 16.14
N GLU A 216 -2.09 14.77 17.30
CA GLU A 216 -0.75 14.55 17.87
C GLU A 216 0.03 13.55 17.03
N LEU A 217 -0.52 12.37 16.77
CA LEU A 217 0.13 11.35 15.93
C LEU A 217 0.35 11.85 14.51
N LYS A 218 -0.63 12.59 13.95
CA LYS A 218 -0.47 13.21 12.63
C LYS A 218 0.71 14.17 12.61
N THR A 219 0.89 15.00 13.63
CA THR A 219 2.02 15.91 13.71
C THR A 219 3.35 15.19 13.84
N LYS A 220 3.39 14.06 14.55
CA LYS A 220 4.61 13.24 14.69
C LYS A 220 5.00 12.59 13.36
N ILE A 221 4.06 11.94 12.66
CA ILE A 221 4.35 11.25 11.40
C ILE A 221 4.71 12.21 10.26
N MET A 222 4.16 13.42 10.24
CA MET A 222 4.48 14.45 9.24
C MET A 222 5.91 15.00 9.36
N LYS A 223 6.65 14.66 10.41
CA LYS A 223 8.08 14.97 10.53
C LYS A 223 8.96 13.95 9.84
N LEU A 224 8.43 12.80 9.50
CA LEU A 224 9.13 11.72 8.82
C LEU A 224 9.00 11.92 7.30
N ASN A 225 10.06 11.55 6.58
CA ASN A 225 9.99 11.45 5.13
C ASN A 225 9.28 10.15 4.69
N HIS A 226 9.02 9.98 3.38
CA HIS A 226 8.28 8.84 2.86
C HIS A 226 8.95 7.50 3.08
N PHE A 227 10.27 7.45 2.98
CA PHE A 227 11.02 6.23 3.24
C PHE A 227 10.90 5.83 4.71
N GLU A 228 11.08 6.79 5.63
CA GLU A 228 10.93 6.58 7.08
C GLU A 228 9.51 6.11 7.44
N ILE A 229 8.49 6.71 6.83
CA ILE A 229 7.08 6.28 7.01
C ILE A 229 6.90 4.84 6.52
N SER A 230 7.40 4.49 5.34
CA SER A 230 7.26 3.15 4.81
C SER A 230 8.02 2.10 5.64
N VAL A 231 9.19 2.46 6.20
CA VAL A 231 9.91 1.61 7.17
C VAL A 231 9.10 1.41 8.44
N LEU A 232 8.58 2.49 9.03
CA LEU A 232 7.73 2.45 10.23
C LEU A 232 6.52 1.55 10.02
N LEU A 233 5.79 1.74 8.92
CA LEU A 233 4.60 0.96 8.57
C LEU A 233 4.95 -0.49 8.30
N GLY A 234 6.11 -0.78 7.71
CA GLY A 234 6.61 -2.14 7.50
C GLY A 234 6.83 -2.86 8.83
N ILE A 235 7.53 -2.22 9.78
CA ILE A 235 7.79 -2.76 11.11
C ILE A 235 6.48 -2.98 11.88
N LEU A 236 5.57 -2.02 11.84
CA LEU A 236 4.24 -2.11 12.47
C LEU A 236 3.45 -3.30 11.91
N CYS A 237 3.41 -3.44 10.60
CA CYS A 237 2.66 -4.48 9.91
C CYS A 237 3.20 -5.88 10.23
N GLU A 238 4.51 -6.08 10.21
CA GLU A 238 5.14 -7.36 10.55
C GLU A 238 4.94 -7.71 12.03
N ASN A 239 5.19 -6.77 12.94
CA ASN A 239 5.13 -7.03 14.38
C ASN A 239 3.72 -7.36 14.87
N ARG A 240 2.69 -6.71 14.32
CA ARG A 240 1.33 -6.81 14.83
C ARG A 240 0.40 -7.68 13.98
N PHE A 241 0.61 -7.72 12.67
CA PHE A 241 -0.32 -8.31 11.70
C PHE A 241 0.30 -9.38 10.81
N LYS A 242 1.57 -9.74 11.03
CA LYS A 242 2.31 -10.76 10.25
C LYS A 242 2.35 -10.45 8.75
N GLY A 243 2.39 -9.18 8.40
CA GLY A 243 2.56 -8.69 7.04
C GLY A 243 1.31 -8.22 6.31
N LEU A 244 0.10 -8.38 6.91
CA LEU A 244 -1.14 -7.89 6.30
C LEU A 244 -2.12 -7.34 7.34
N PHE A 245 -2.55 -6.08 7.19
CA PHE A 245 -3.63 -5.47 7.93
C PHE A 245 -4.65 -4.88 6.96
N GLN A 246 -5.92 -5.24 7.09
CA GLN A 246 -7.00 -4.81 6.20
C GLN A 246 -8.09 -4.07 6.96
N TRP A 247 -8.80 -3.14 6.29
CA TRP A 247 -9.99 -2.49 6.82
C TRP A 247 -10.90 -2.01 5.69
N PHE A 248 -12.17 -1.79 6.02
CA PHE A 248 -13.13 -1.11 5.16
C PHE A 248 -13.38 0.32 5.64
N TYR A 249 -13.60 1.21 4.70
CA TYR A 249 -14.10 2.55 4.96
C TYR A 249 -15.27 2.86 4.03
N LYS A 250 -16.29 3.51 4.60
CA LYS A 250 -17.37 4.12 3.84
C LYS A 250 -17.74 5.44 4.45
N GLU A 251 -17.62 6.51 3.68
CA GLU A 251 -18.07 7.83 4.07
C GLU A 251 -19.58 7.83 4.32
N LYS A 252 -20.00 8.49 5.40
CA LYS A 252 -21.42 8.72 5.62
C LYS A 252 -21.93 9.70 4.57
N THR A 253 -22.82 9.25 3.70
CA THR A 253 -23.56 10.15 2.81
C THR A 253 -24.41 11.06 3.70
N ILE A 254 -24.01 12.33 3.84
CA ILE A 254 -24.85 13.36 4.45
C ILE A 254 -25.95 13.63 3.44
N LEU A 255 -27.13 13.04 3.64
CA LEU A 255 -28.33 13.45 2.91
C LEU A 255 -28.63 14.90 3.34
N VAL A 256 -28.17 15.85 2.54
CA VAL A 256 -28.65 17.24 2.62
C VAL A 256 -30.10 17.19 2.21
N ASN A 257 -31.00 17.11 3.19
CA ASN A 257 -32.42 17.32 2.95
C ASN A 257 -32.56 18.77 2.44
N LYS A 258 -32.56 18.93 1.12
CA LYS A 258 -33.17 20.08 0.48
C LYS A 258 -34.67 20.01 0.78
N ARG A 259 -35.08 20.50 1.95
CA ARG A 259 -36.45 20.97 2.10
C ARG A 259 -36.53 22.21 1.23
N GLU A 260 -37.02 22.05 0.05
CA GLU A 260 -37.51 23.16 -0.75
C GLU A 260 -38.61 23.83 0.06
N ASN A 261 -38.36 25.05 0.47
CA ASN A 261 -39.39 25.97 0.94
C ASN A 261 -40.25 26.28 -0.31
N ASN A 262 -41.45 25.71 -0.34
CA ASN A 262 -42.57 26.28 -1.06
C ASN A 262 -43.30 27.27 -0.21
#